data_d0c4944eee7ca4db4fea412abd3795c2
#
_entry.id   d0c4944eee7ca4db4fea412abd3795c2
#
_cell.length_a   1.000
_cell.length_b   1.000
_cell.length_c   1.000
_cell.angle_alpha   90.00
_cell.angle_beta   90.00
_cell.angle_gamma   90.00
#
_symmetry.space_group_name_H-M   'P 1'
#
loop_
_entity.id
_entity.type
_entity.pdbx_description
1 polymer ?
#
loop_
_entity_poly.entity_id
_entity_poly.type
_entity_poly.pdbx_seq_one_letter_code
_entity_poly.pdbx_strand_id
1 'polypeptide(L)'
;MRTGFSINRFLDGHRMYPMQTPGGNNARNQWIHSADDRVWFTSYGSTIAEITTGNQVILHAPYWNMYSQTTNRYLLQFLGLSSISEVRENVATGEYWQRTQINNEVIQ
;
A
#
# COMPACT_ATOMS: atom_id res chain seq x y z
N MET A 1 -2.11 13.15 -5.92
CA MET A 1 -2.34 12.16 -4.86
C MET A 1 -1.27 12.27 -3.79
N ARG A 2 -1.68 12.05 -2.57
CA ARG A 2 -0.78 12.14 -1.44
C ARG A 2 -0.47 10.73 -0.94
N THR A 3 0.81 10.42 -0.74
CA THR A 3 1.24 9.14 -0.20
C THR A 3 1.97 9.33 1.11
N GLY A 4 2.10 8.28 1.91
CA GLY A 4 2.85 8.29 3.15
C GLY A 4 4.36 8.24 2.96
N PHE A 5 4.87 8.24 1.71
CA PHE A 5 6.28 8.05 1.43
C PHE A 5 6.84 9.02 0.43
N SER A 6 8.12 9.35 0.63
CA SER A 6 8.87 10.11 -0.34
C SER A 6 9.19 9.22 -1.54
N ILE A 7 9.05 9.77 -2.73
CA ILE A 7 9.39 9.08 -3.96
C ILE A 7 10.88 8.71 -4.03
N ASN A 8 11.73 9.40 -3.27
CA ASN A 8 13.16 9.10 -3.23
C ASN A 8 13.47 7.68 -2.77
N ARG A 9 12.52 7.02 -2.11
CA ARG A 9 12.70 5.65 -1.64
C ARG A 9 12.69 4.62 -2.76
N PHE A 10 12.31 5.00 -3.97
CA PHE A 10 12.36 4.11 -5.13
C PHE A 10 13.78 3.90 -5.67
N LEU A 11 14.77 4.63 -5.20
CA LEU A 11 16.02 4.75 -5.91
C LEU A 11 17.14 3.79 -5.50
N ASP A 12 17.01 3.07 -4.39
CA ASP A 12 18.15 2.41 -3.76
C ASP A 12 18.09 0.89 -3.78
N GLY A 13 17.47 0.29 -4.78
CA GLY A 13 17.32 -1.15 -4.84
C GLY A 13 16.31 -1.65 -3.81
N HIS A 14 16.27 -2.97 -3.58
CA HIS A 14 15.29 -3.56 -2.68
C HIS A 14 15.66 -3.31 -1.22
N ARG A 15 14.77 -2.65 -0.50
CA ARG A 15 14.91 -2.41 0.93
C ARG A 15 13.59 -2.70 1.63
N MET A 16 13.68 -3.04 2.91
CA MET A 16 12.51 -3.30 3.75
C MET A 16 12.56 -2.41 4.99
N TYR A 17 11.41 -1.86 5.34
CA TYR A 17 11.26 -1.01 6.52
C TYR A 17 10.04 -1.47 7.31
N PRO A 18 10.15 -1.64 8.65
CA PRO A 18 8.96 -1.87 9.45
C PRO A 18 8.12 -0.60 9.47
N MET A 19 6.80 -0.77 9.43
CA MET A 19 5.91 0.36 9.66
C MET A 19 5.88 0.71 11.14
N GLN A 20 5.39 1.88 11.48
CA GLN A 20 5.42 2.39 12.85
C GLN A 20 4.05 2.30 13.48
N THR A 21 4.01 1.82 14.73
CA THR A 21 2.81 1.87 15.55
C THR A 21 2.49 3.33 15.91
N PRO A 22 1.26 3.63 16.38
CA PRO A 22 0.95 4.97 16.87
C PRO A 22 1.88 5.46 17.98
N GLY A 23 2.45 4.54 18.77
CA GLY A 23 3.41 4.89 19.82
C GLY A 23 4.83 5.09 19.34
N GLY A 24 5.09 4.98 18.03
CA GLY A 24 6.42 5.19 17.46
C GLY A 24 7.32 3.97 17.46
N ASN A 25 6.80 2.81 17.84
CA ASN A 25 7.58 1.56 17.82
C ASN A 25 7.41 0.85 16.47
N ASN A 26 8.32 -0.08 16.17
CA ASN A 26 8.20 -0.89 14.97
C ASN A 26 6.99 -1.82 15.06
N ALA A 27 6.15 -1.78 14.05
CA ALA A 27 5.01 -2.67 13.96
C ALA A 27 5.46 -4.08 13.60
N ARG A 28 4.76 -5.08 14.13
CA ARG A 28 4.98 -6.47 13.74
C ARG A 28 4.19 -6.79 12.49
N ASN A 29 4.80 -7.56 11.58
CA ASN A 29 4.12 -8.09 10.40
C ASN A 29 3.61 -7.02 9.42
N GLN A 30 4.06 -5.79 9.55
CA GLN A 30 3.65 -4.68 8.69
C GLN A 30 4.91 -4.06 8.12
N TRP A 31 5.14 -4.26 6.83
CA TRP A 31 6.40 -3.88 6.20
C TRP A 31 6.18 -3.05 4.95
N ILE A 32 7.09 -2.12 4.73
CA ILE A 32 7.21 -1.40 3.48
C ILE A 32 8.43 -1.94 2.76
N HIS A 33 8.25 -2.24 1.49
CA HIS A 33 9.33 -2.66 0.61
C HIS A 33 9.55 -1.60 -0.44
N SER A 34 10.80 -1.38 -0.80
CA SER A 34 11.17 -0.42 -1.82
C SER A 34 12.09 -1.10 -2.84
N ALA A 35 11.84 -0.86 -4.11
CA ALA A 35 12.68 -1.29 -5.21
C ALA A 35 12.77 -0.16 -6.24
N ASP A 36 13.47 -0.38 -7.35
CA ASP A 36 13.70 0.68 -8.33
C ASP A 36 12.44 1.18 -9.00
N ASP A 37 11.43 0.33 -9.12
CA ASP A 37 10.23 0.62 -9.90
C ASP A 37 8.97 0.82 -9.05
N ARG A 38 9.03 0.52 -7.75
CA ARG A 38 7.84 0.58 -6.90
C ARG A 38 8.18 0.52 -5.42
N VAL A 39 7.21 0.95 -4.63
CA VAL A 39 7.14 0.74 -3.17
C VAL A 39 5.87 -0.06 -2.90
N TRP A 40 5.93 -1.03 -1.98
CA TRP A 40 4.72 -1.81 -1.67
C TRP A 40 4.64 -2.12 -0.18
N PHE A 41 3.40 -2.34 0.26
CA PHE A 41 3.07 -2.64 1.64
C PHE A 41 2.64 -4.09 1.77
N THR A 42 3.26 -4.82 2.72
CA THR A 42 2.83 -6.17 3.06
C THR A 42 2.33 -6.20 4.50
N SER A 43 1.28 -6.99 4.70
CA SER A 43 0.70 -7.24 6.01
C SER A 43 0.60 -8.75 6.19
N TYR A 44 1.26 -9.27 7.21
CA TYR A 44 1.34 -10.71 7.46
C TYR A 44 1.81 -11.50 6.23
N GLY A 45 2.76 -10.95 5.50
CA GLY A 45 3.34 -11.59 4.33
C GLY A 45 2.56 -11.42 3.03
N SER A 46 1.35 -10.87 3.06
CA SER A 46 0.55 -10.62 1.85
C SER A 46 0.75 -9.19 1.37
N THR A 47 0.95 -9.02 0.07
CA THR A 47 1.00 -7.68 -0.52
C THR A 47 -0.40 -7.10 -0.58
N ILE A 48 -0.57 -5.93 0.00
CA ILE A 48 -1.87 -5.25 0.09
C ILE A 48 -1.99 -4.14 -0.94
N ALA A 49 -0.91 -3.39 -1.15
CA ALA A 49 -0.92 -2.24 -2.05
C ALA A 49 0.49 -1.94 -2.54
N GLU A 50 0.58 -1.31 -3.71
CA GLU A 50 1.85 -0.86 -4.26
C GLU A 50 1.68 0.53 -4.89
N ILE A 51 2.78 1.28 -4.94
CA ILE A 51 2.83 2.60 -5.58
C ILE A 51 3.99 2.56 -6.57
N THR A 52 3.70 2.84 -7.83
CA THR A 52 4.72 2.84 -8.89
C THR A 52 5.49 4.16 -8.90
N THR A 53 6.59 4.21 -9.65
CA THR A 53 7.37 5.44 -9.80
C THR A 53 6.57 6.58 -10.44
N GLY A 54 5.52 6.24 -11.22
CA GLY A 54 4.59 7.22 -11.75
C GLY A 54 3.53 7.67 -10.74
N ASN A 55 3.70 7.30 -9.49
CA ASN A 55 2.78 7.62 -8.40
C ASN A 55 1.39 7.00 -8.57
N GLN A 56 1.29 5.91 -9.34
CA GLN A 56 0.05 5.17 -9.48
C GLN A 56 -0.10 4.20 -8.33
N VAL A 57 -1.22 4.25 -7.64
CA VAL A 57 -1.56 3.31 -6.58
C VAL A 57 -2.27 2.11 -7.16
N ILE A 58 -1.81 0.91 -6.80
CA ILE A 58 -2.42 -0.34 -7.21
C ILE A 58 -2.71 -1.15 -5.94
N LEU A 59 -3.98 -1.40 -5.68
CA LEU A 59 -4.42 -2.19 -4.54
C LEU A 59 -4.52 -3.66 -4.96
N HIS A 60 -4.15 -4.56 -4.06
CA HIS A 60 -4.23 -5.99 -4.34
C HIS A 60 -5.58 -6.54 -3.87
N ALA A 61 -6.47 -6.78 -4.82
CA ALA A 61 -7.76 -7.39 -4.55
C ALA A 61 -7.58 -8.89 -4.32
N PRO A 62 -8.32 -9.51 -3.39
CA PRO A 62 -9.32 -8.89 -2.51
C PRO A 62 -8.76 -8.30 -1.23
N TYR A 63 -7.47 -8.38 -1.00
CA TYR A 63 -6.86 -8.13 0.30
C TYR A 63 -7.14 -6.75 0.88
N TRP A 64 -7.17 -5.72 0.05
CA TRP A 64 -7.26 -4.36 0.58
C TRP A 64 -8.59 -4.05 1.27
N ASN A 65 -9.64 -4.84 1.00
CA ASN A 65 -10.96 -4.60 1.57
C ASN A 65 -11.49 -5.75 2.41
N MET A 66 -10.67 -6.75 2.69
CA MET A 66 -11.10 -7.94 3.45
C MET A 66 -10.51 -8.01 4.86
N TYR A 67 -9.63 -7.11 5.21
CA TYR A 67 -8.82 -7.28 6.38
C TYR A 67 -9.32 -6.59 7.62
N SER A 68 -8.69 -6.99 8.71
CA SER A 68 -8.88 -6.47 10.04
C SER A 68 -8.60 -4.97 10.11
N GLN A 69 -9.05 -4.37 11.19
CA GLN A 69 -8.76 -2.97 11.48
C GLN A 69 -7.25 -2.69 11.54
N THR A 70 -6.46 -3.68 11.96
CA THR A 70 -5.00 -3.54 12.01
C THR A 70 -4.42 -3.32 10.62
N THR A 71 -4.75 -4.19 9.66
CA THR A 71 -4.26 -4.03 8.28
C THR A 71 -4.76 -2.72 7.67
N ASN A 72 -6.02 -2.35 7.90
CA ASN A 72 -6.59 -1.11 7.40
C ASN A 72 -5.85 0.12 7.93
N ARG A 73 -5.49 0.12 9.20
CA ARG A 73 -4.73 1.22 9.80
C ARG A 73 -3.41 1.44 9.07
N TYR A 74 -2.69 0.35 8.79
CA TYR A 74 -1.39 0.46 8.12
C TYR A 74 -1.54 0.75 6.64
N LEU A 75 -2.61 0.28 6.00
CA LEU A 75 -2.92 0.67 4.63
C LEU A 75 -3.11 2.18 4.53
N LEU A 76 -3.87 2.76 5.44
CA LEU A 76 -4.07 4.21 5.47
C LEU A 76 -2.76 4.97 5.71
N GLN A 77 -1.91 4.46 6.59
CA GLN A 77 -0.59 5.05 6.82
C GLN A 77 0.25 4.99 5.54
N PHE A 78 0.23 3.86 4.85
CA PHE A 78 0.96 3.69 3.60
C PHE A 78 0.48 4.66 2.52
N LEU A 79 -0.83 4.85 2.41
CA LEU A 79 -1.42 5.71 1.38
C LEU A 79 -1.47 7.19 1.77
N GLY A 80 -1.26 7.52 3.04
CA GLY A 80 -1.38 8.89 3.52
C GLY A 80 -2.82 9.38 3.59
N LEU A 81 -3.77 8.46 3.84
CA LEU A 81 -5.20 8.78 3.90
C LEU A 81 -5.72 8.66 5.32
N SER A 82 -6.91 9.22 5.55
CA SER A 82 -7.52 9.29 6.88
C SER A 82 -8.57 8.22 7.12
N SER A 83 -9.19 7.68 6.06
CA SER A 83 -10.28 6.71 6.22
C SER A 83 -10.34 5.73 5.07
N ILE A 84 -10.92 4.55 5.34
CA ILE A 84 -11.16 3.53 4.32
C ILE A 84 -12.18 4.01 3.29
N SER A 85 -13.07 4.92 3.66
CA SER A 85 -14.01 5.52 2.71
C SER A 85 -13.27 6.23 1.58
N GLU A 86 -12.17 6.91 1.88
CA GLU A 86 -11.35 7.55 0.86
C GLU A 86 -10.71 6.52 -0.09
N VAL A 87 -10.26 5.39 0.45
CA VAL A 87 -9.72 4.31 -0.38
C VAL A 87 -10.78 3.80 -1.35
N ARG A 88 -11.98 3.52 -0.84
CA ARG A 88 -13.10 3.04 -1.67
C ARG A 88 -13.49 4.04 -2.73
N GLU A 89 -13.52 5.31 -2.37
CA GLU A 89 -13.83 6.37 -3.32
C GLU A 89 -12.80 6.42 -4.45
N ASN A 90 -11.51 6.33 -4.12
CA ASN A 90 -10.44 6.36 -5.11
C ASN A 90 -10.48 5.13 -6.04
N VAL A 91 -10.91 3.99 -5.54
CA VAL A 91 -11.15 2.81 -6.38
C VAL A 91 -12.34 3.07 -7.31
N ALA A 92 -13.44 3.60 -6.75
CA ALA A 92 -14.67 3.83 -7.52
C ALA A 92 -14.47 4.86 -8.64
N THR A 93 -13.64 5.85 -8.44
CA THR A 93 -13.37 6.90 -9.44
C THR A 93 -12.29 6.52 -10.45
N GLY A 94 -11.59 5.38 -10.24
CA GLY A 94 -10.48 4.99 -11.08
C GLY A 94 -9.16 5.64 -10.73
N GLU A 95 -9.11 6.45 -9.67
CA GLU A 95 -7.86 7.04 -9.18
C GLU A 95 -6.88 5.97 -8.72
N TYR A 96 -7.38 4.91 -8.08
CA TYR A 96 -6.60 3.75 -7.70
C TYR A 96 -6.97 2.57 -8.59
N TRP A 97 -5.95 1.82 -8.99
CA TRP A 97 -6.13 0.60 -9.78
C TRP A 97 -6.15 -0.60 -8.83
N GLN A 98 -6.53 -1.75 -9.34
CA GLN A 98 -6.54 -2.99 -8.58
C GLN A 98 -5.82 -4.08 -9.35
N ARG A 99 -5.00 -4.86 -8.63
CA ARG A 99 -4.39 -6.06 -9.17
C ARG A 99 -5.22 -7.25 -8.73
N THR A 100 -5.71 -8.02 -9.70
CA THR A 100 -6.51 -9.20 -9.39
C THR A 100 -5.59 -10.36 -9.01
N GLN A 101 -6.13 -11.29 -8.23
CA GLN A 101 -5.38 -12.49 -7.85
C GLN A 101 -5.45 -13.59 -8.88
N ILE A 102 -6.50 -13.64 -9.68
CA ILE A 102 -6.75 -14.76 -10.59
C ILE A 102 -5.69 -14.81 -11.67
N ASN A 103 -5.42 -13.71 -12.34
CA ASN A 103 -4.45 -13.62 -13.43
C ASN A 103 -3.33 -12.64 -13.15
N ASN A 104 -3.24 -12.15 -11.93
CA ASN A 104 -2.29 -11.09 -11.56
C ASN A 104 -2.42 -9.85 -12.47
N GLU A 105 -3.60 -9.63 -13.01
CA GLU A 105 -3.88 -8.50 -13.88
C GLU A 105 -4.15 -7.24 -13.06
N VAL A 106 -3.77 -6.11 -13.63
CA VAL A 106 -4.08 -4.80 -13.06
C VAL A 106 -5.28 -4.25 -13.82
N ILE A 107 -6.31 -3.84 -13.09
CA ILE A 107 -7.52 -3.24 -13.64
C ILE A 107 -7.77 -1.88 -12.99
N GLN A 108 -8.48 -1.08 -13.72
CA GLN A 108 -8.82 0.26 -13.28
C GLN A 108 -10.24 0.33 -12.71
#